data_b54b240fe1accc41fd266d4d12a28398
#
_entry.id   b54b240fe1accc41fd266d4d12a28398
#
_cell.length_a   1.000
_cell.length_b   1.000
_cell.length_c   1.000
_cell.angle_alpha   90.00
_cell.angle_beta   90.00
_cell.angle_gamma   90.00
#
_symmetry.space_group_name_H-M   'P 1'
#
loop_
_entity.id
_entity.type
_entity.pdbx_description
1 polymer ?
#
loop_
_entity_poly.entity_id
_entity_poly.type
_entity_poly.pdbx_seq_one_letter_code
_entity_poly.pdbx_strand_id
1 'polypeptide(L)'
;MTKDHSDPKTLVTTDWLAAHLKDPDLRILDASWYLPTEPRNGAEEYRAEHIPGARFFDIDENSDHRSEMPHMAPPVEKFTSRMRAMGVGDGHQVVVYDGAGLFSAARVWWLFRLMGKTDV
;
A
#
# COMPACT_ATOMS: atom_id res chain seq x y z
N MET A 1 14.20 16.72 -22.33
CA MET A 1 14.29 15.85 -21.16
C MET A 1 13.37 14.67 -21.30
N THR A 2 13.90 13.54 -21.09
CA THR A 2 13.04 12.37 -21.06
C THR A 2 12.05 12.52 -19.92
N LYS A 3 10.81 12.44 -20.23
CA LYS A 3 9.82 12.48 -19.21
C LYS A 3 9.87 11.16 -18.45
N ASP A 4 10.41 11.22 -17.28
CA ASP A 4 10.34 10.10 -16.38
C ASP A 4 8.87 9.95 -15.98
N HIS A 5 8.31 8.78 -16.16
CA HIS A 5 6.94 8.53 -15.78
C HIS A 5 6.77 8.44 -14.26
N SER A 6 7.87 8.44 -13.52
CA SER A 6 7.78 8.50 -12.09
C SER A 6 7.67 9.96 -11.66
N ASP A 7 6.73 10.21 -10.79
CA ASP A 7 6.62 11.47 -10.05
C ASP A 7 6.96 11.10 -8.61
N PRO A 8 8.06 11.63 -8.04
CA PRO A 8 8.44 11.28 -6.67
C PRO A 8 7.35 11.52 -5.64
N LYS A 9 6.33 12.31 -5.99
CA LYS A 9 5.18 12.56 -5.11
C LYS A 9 4.03 11.59 -5.34
N THR A 10 4.01 10.91 -6.48
CA THR A 10 2.90 10.02 -6.83
C THR A 10 3.39 8.66 -7.30
N LEU A 11 4.35 8.64 -8.23
CA LEU A 11 4.88 7.40 -8.77
C LEU A 11 6.39 7.37 -8.62
N VAL A 12 6.92 6.21 -8.30
CA VAL A 12 8.36 5.98 -8.28
C VAL A 12 8.69 4.77 -9.12
N THR A 13 9.92 4.73 -9.65
CA THR A 13 10.39 3.58 -10.39
C THR A 13 10.90 2.50 -9.44
N THR A 14 11.00 1.28 -9.95
CA THR A 14 11.62 0.20 -9.17
C THR A 14 13.10 0.48 -8.91
N ASP A 15 13.76 1.18 -9.82
CA ASP A 15 15.15 1.59 -9.61
C ASP A 15 15.28 2.57 -8.44
N TRP A 16 14.39 3.55 -8.36
CA TRP A 16 14.35 4.47 -7.23
C TRP A 16 14.15 3.70 -5.93
N LEU A 17 13.17 2.80 -5.93
CA LEU A 17 12.85 2.02 -4.74
C LEU A 17 14.04 1.17 -4.30
N ALA A 18 14.68 0.49 -5.24
CA ALA A 18 15.86 -0.34 -4.94
C ALA A 18 16.97 0.49 -4.28
N ALA A 19 17.16 1.72 -4.73
CA ALA A 19 18.17 2.61 -4.16
C ALA A 19 17.82 3.09 -2.75
N HIS A 20 16.54 3.05 -2.35
CA HIS A 20 16.06 3.60 -1.08
C HIS A 20 15.58 2.54 -0.10
N LEU A 21 15.79 1.26 -0.40
CA LEU A 21 15.29 0.16 0.46
C LEU A 21 15.76 0.24 1.91
N LYS A 22 16.91 0.85 2.16
CA LYS A 22 17.48 0.92 3.50
C LYS A 22 17.20 2.24 4.21
N ASP A 23 16.44 3.13 3.59
CA ASP A 23 16.11 4.41 4.23
C ASP A 23 15.24 4.14 5.47
N PRO A 24 15.62 4.67 6.63
CA PRO A 24 14.90 4.37 7.87
C PRO A 24 13.48 4.91 7.92
N ASP A 25 13.21 5.96 7.13
CA ASP A 25 11.90 6.60 7.11
C ASP A 25 11.00 6.08 5.99
N LEU A 26 11.46 5.10 5.21
CA LEU A 26 10.66 4.50 4.14
C LEU A 26 9.90 3.31 4.67
N ARG A 27 8.61 3.24 4.30
CA ARG A 27 7.77 2.07 4.56
C ARG A 27 7.20 1.58 3.25
N ILE A 28 7.30 0.27 3.00
CA ILE A 28 6.87 -0.35 1.75
C ILE A 28 5.69 -1.26 2.08
N LEU A 29 4.61 -1.11 1.35
CA LEU A 29 3.40 -1.91 1.56
C LEU A 29 3.04 -2.66 0.29
N ASP A 30 2.85 -3.95 0.42
CA ASP A 30 2.30 -4.80 -0.62
C ASP A 30 0.77 -4.78 -0.45
N ALA A 31 0.09 -4.17 -1.40
CA ALA A 31 -1.36 -4.03 -1.38
C ALA A 31 -2.03 -4.93 -2.41
N SER A 32 -1.42 -6.04 -2.77
CA SER A 32 -1.98 -6.97 -3.75
C SER A 32 -3.33 -7.49 -3.28
N TRP A 33 -4.29 -7.43 -4.19
CA TRP A 33 -5.64 -7.93 -3.96
C TRP A 33 -6.18 -8.44 -5.29
N TYR A 34 -6.83 -9.58 -5.26
CA TYR A 34 -7.36 -10.21 -6.46
C TYR A 34 -8.83 -10.52 -6.27
N LEU A 35 -9.58 -10.53 -7.37
CA LEU A 35 -11.00 -10.87 -7.34
C LEU A 35 -11.17 -12.29 -6.79
N PRO A 36 -12.27 -12.56 -6.05
CA PRO A 36 -12.51 -13.90 -5.51
C PRO A 36 -12.58 -15.00 -6.59
N THR A 37 -12.87 -14.60 -7.84
CA THR A 37 -12.93 -15.53 -8.97
C THR A 37 -11.55 -15.86 -9.54
N GLU A 38 -10.51 -15.11 -9.17
CA GLU A 38 -9.15 -15.37 -9.64
C GLU A 38 -8.48 -16.41 -8.74
N PRO A 39 -7.66 -17.33 -9.32
CA PRO A 39 -6.95 -18.33 -8.52
C PRO A 39 -5.67 -17.74 -7.91
N ARG A 40 -5.76 -16.57 -7.33
CA ARG A 40 -4.62 -15.87 -6.72
C ARG A 40 -5.00 -15.38 -5.34
N ASN A 41 -4.01 -15.35 -4.44
CA ASN A 41 -4.18 -14.89 -3.07
C ASN A 41 -3.02 -13.97 -2.71
N GLY A 42 -3.32 -12.69 -2.48
CA GLY A 42 -2.30 -11.69 -2.22
C GLY A 42 -1.47 -11.98 -0.97
N ALA A 43 -2.11 -12.43 0.11
CA ALA A 43 -1.41 -12.73 1.35
C ALA A 43 -0.47 -13.92 1.20
N GLU A 44 -0.89 -14.95 0.48
CA GLU A 44 -0.03 -16.11 0.24
C GLU A 44 1.14 -15.75 -0.66
N GLU A 45 0.90 -14.94 -1.69
CA GLU A 45 1.96 -14.50 -2.59
C GLU A 45 2.97 -13.61 -1.84
N TYR A 46 2.48 -12.76 -0.95
CA TYR A 46 3.35 -11.95 -0.11
C TYR A 46 4.25 -12.84 0.75
N ARG A 47 3.69 -13.87 1.37
CA ARG A 47 4.48 -14.78 2.20
C ARG A 47 5.53 -15.54 1.40
N ALA A 48 5.21 -15.88 0.15
CA ALA A 48 6.13 -16.59 -0.72
C ALA A 48 7.25 -15.67 -1.20
N GLU A 49 6.93 -14.45 -1.59
CA GLU A 49 7.90 -13.52 -2.15
C GLU A 49 7.37 -12.09 -2.06
N HIS A 50 8.18 -11.18 -1.54
CA HIS A 50 7.83 -9.76 -1.49
C HIS A 50 9.10 -8.92 -1.50
N ILE A 51 8.94 -7.62 -1.77
CA ILE A 51 10.07 -6.69 -1.76
C ILE A 51 10.66 -6.66 -0.34
N PRO A 52 11.99 -6.72 -0.20
CA PRO A 52 12.62 -6.71 1.12
C PRO A 52 12.12 -5.57 1.99
N GLY A 53 11.69 -5.90 3.19
CA GLY A 53 11.17 -4.92 4.15
C GLY A 53 9.70 -4.56 3.96
N ALA A 54 9.07 -5.03 2.90
CA ALA A 54 7.65 -4.74 2.67
C ALA A 54 6.76 -5.44 3.69
N ARG A 55 5.65 -4.78 4.01
CA ARG A 55 4.60 -5.34 4.85
C ARG A 55 3.34 -5.49 4.03
N PHE A 56 2.52 -6.47 4.39
CA PHE A 56 1.29 -6.72 3.65
C PHE A 56 0.16 -5.82 4.16
N PHE A 57 -0.44 -5.07 3.24
CA PHE A 57 -1.62 -4.26 3.53
C PHE A 57 -2.85 -5.05 3.08
N ASP A 58 -3.61 -5.55 4.03
CA ASP A 58 -4.82 -6.32 3.75
C ASP A 58 -5.99 -5.38 3.50
N ILE A 59 -6.41 -5.25 2.25
CA ILE A 59 -7.50 -4.35 1.87
C ILE A 59 -8.81 -4.76 2.52
N ASP A 60 -9.07 -6.06 2.61
CA ASP A 60 -10.32 -6.54 3.21
C ASP A 60 -10.38 -6.19 4.69
N GLU A 61 -9.27 -6.37 5.41
CA GLU A 61 -9.21 -6.02 6.83
C GLU A 61 -9.28 -4.51 7.04
N ASN A 62 -8.67 -3.73 6.14
CA ASN A 62 -8.61 -2.27 6.22
C ASN A 62 -9.80 -1.60 5.52
N SER A 63 -10.99 -2.14 5.73
CA SER A 63 -12.25 -1.59 5.24
C SER A 63 -13.24 -1.43 6.36
N ASP A 64 -14.35 -0.77 6.08
CA ASP A 64 -15.41 -0.60 7.06
C ASP A 64 -16.27 -1.86 7.10
N HIS A 65 -16.08 -2.69 8.10
CA HIS A 65 -16.84 -3.95 8.27
C HIS A 65 -18.27 -3.73 8.74
N ARG A 66 -18.63 -2.50 9.09
CA ARG A 66 -20.01 -2.16 9.50
C ARG A 66 -20.88 -1.86 8.28
N SER A 67 -20.27 -1.62 7.13
CA SER A 67 -20.98 -1.32 5.89
C SER A 67 -21.38 -2.61 5.18
N GLU A 68 -22.56 -2.61 4.56
CA GLU A 68 -22.98 -3.70 3.69
C GLU A 68 -22.25 -3.66 2.34
N MET A 69 -21.71 -2.49 2.00
CA MET A 69 -20.93 -2.32 0.77
C MET A 69 -19.52 -2.84 0.99
N PRO A 70 -18.97 -3.63 0.05
CA PRO A 70 -17.61 -4.12 0.20
C PRO A 70 -16.60 -2.99 0.04
N HIS A 71 -15.50 -3.10 0.77
CA HIS A 71 -14.31 -2.25 0.63
C HIS A 71 -14.58 -0.75 0.82
N MET A 72 -15.56 -0.38 1.61
CA MET A 72 -15.73 1.01 2.02
C MET A 72 -14.56 1.42 2.91
N ALA A 73 -14.18 2.71 2.83
CA ALA A 73 -13.08 3.22 3.62
C ALA A 73 -13.33 2.98 5.12
N PRO A 74 -12.31 2.53 5.87
CA PRO A 74 -12.47 2.30 7.30
C PRO A 74 -12.60 3.62 8.06
N PRO A 75 -13.13 3.58 9.29
CA PRO A 75 -13.05 4.76 10.15
C PRO A 75 -11.60 5.15 10.41
N VAL A 76 -11.38 6.45 10.65
CA VAL A 76 -10.03 6.98 10.90
C VAL A 76 -9.34 6.23 12.03
N GLU A 77 -10.06 5.94 13.11
CA GLU A 77 -9.50 5.26 14.27
C GLU A 77 -9.00 3.86 13.92
N LYS A 78 -9.76 3.14 13.10
CA LYS A 78 -9.35 1.80 12.66
C LYS A 78 -8.11 1.88 11.78
N PHE A 79 -8.11 2.78 10.81
CA PHE A 79 -6.97 2.96 9.92
C PHE A 79 -5.71 3.31 10.71
N THR A 80 -5.81 4.28 11.61
CA THR A 80 -4.68 4.71 12.43
C THR A 80 -4.12 3.55 13.27
N SER A 81 -5.01 2.77 13.88
CA SER A 81 -4.60 1.63 14.69
C SER A 81 -3.87 0.58 13.85
N ARG A 82 -4.40 0.26 12.67
CA ARG A 82 -3.77 -0.72 11.78
C ARG A 82 -2.42 -0.26 11.27
N MET A 83 -2.31 1.02 10.88
CA MET A 83 -1.05 1.56 10.40
C MET A 83 -0.01 1.61 11.51
N ARG A 84 -0.41 1.98 12.70
CA ARG A 84 0.50 1.98 13.85
C ARG A 84 1.02 0.58 14.13
N ALA A 85 0.17 -0.43 14.04
CA ALA A 85 0.57 -1.83 14.23
C ALA A 85 1.57 -2.28 13.17
N MET A 86 1.54 -1.69 11.98
CA MET A 86 2.47 -1.99 10.90
C MET A 86 3.73 -1.11 10.94
N GLY A 87 3.84 -0.23 11.90
CA GLY A 87 5.00 0.66 12.02
C GLY A 87 4.96 1.84 11.04
N VAL A 88 3.80 2.20 10.54
CA VAL A 88 3.62 3.33 9.63
C VAL A 88 3.07 4.52 10.38
N GLY A 89 3.74 5.67 10.27
CA GLY A 89 3.32 6.91 10.92
C GLY A 89 3.55 8.12 10.04
N ASP A 90 3.25 9.29 10.59
CA ASP A 90 3.31 10.55 9.83
C ASP A 90 4.72 10.90 9.35
N GLY A 91 5.73 10.46 10.07
CA GLY A 91 7.12 10.74 9.71
C GLY A 91 7.67 9.84 8.61
N HIS A 92 6.89 8.92 8.11
CA HIS A 92 7.37 7.95 7.11
C HIS A 92 6.86 8.28 5.72
N GLN A 93 7.73 8.08 4.73
CA GLN A 93 7.32 8.04 3.33
C GLN A 93 6.83 6.62 3.04
N VAL A 94 5.69 6.49 2.39
CA VAL A 94 5.09 5.19 2.10
C VAL A 94 5.15 4.93 0.61
N VAL A 95 5.62 3.76 0.23
CA VAL A 95 5.55 3.25 -1.14
C VAL A 95 4.62 2.05 -1.16
N VAL A 96 3.63 2.08 -2.04
CA VAL A 96 2.65 1.00 -2.17
C VAL A 96 2.81 0.34 -3.53
N TYR A 97 2.79 -0.97 -3.56
CA TYR A 97 2.82 -1.70 -4.82
C TYR A 97 1.82 -2.85 -4.80
N ASP A 98 1.56 -3.43 -5.97
CA ASP A 98 0.75 -4.63 -6.08
C ASP A 98 1.25 -5.53 -7.21
N GLY A 99 0.76 -6.76 -7.23
CA GLY A 99 1.14 -7.74 -8.25
C GLY A 99 0.26 -7.69 -9.50
N ALA A 100 -0.68 -6.75 -9.59
CA ALA A 100 -1.65 -6.66 -10.68
C ALA A 100 -1.42 -5.46 -11.60
N GLY A 101 -0.30 -4.73 -11.44
CA GLY A 101 0.04 -3.60 -12.29
C GLY A 101 -0.73 -2.33 -11.98
N LEU A 102 -0.63 -1.85 -10.76
CA LEU A 102 -1.28 -0.62 -10.27
C LEU A 102 -2.81 -0.71 -10.20
N PHE A 103 -3.29 -1.85 -9.75
CA PHE A 103 -4.73 -2.03 -9.54
C PHE A 103 -5.10 -1.68 -8.10
N SER A 104 -4.76 -2.51 -7.15
CA SER A 104 -5.12 -2.30 -5.74
C SER A 104 -4.19 -1.31 -5.05
N ALA A 105 -2.97 -1.13 -5.55
CA ALA A 105 -2.06 -0.13 -5.00
C ALA A 105 -2.63 1.29 -5.11
N ALA A 106 -3.32 1.60 -6.22
CA ALA A 106 -3.96 2.90 -6.40
C ALA A 106 -5.03 3.16 -5.34
N ARG A 107 -5.78 2.13 -4.97
CA ARG A 107 -6.77 2.19 -3.89
C ARG A 107 -6.12 2.57 -2.57
N VAL A 108 -5.01 1.94 -2.22
CA VAL A 108 -4.33 2.20 -0.95
C VAL A 108 -3.68 3.57 -0.94
N TRP A 109 -3.11 4.00 -2.08
CA TRP A 109 -2.60 5.35 -2.25
C TRP A 109 -3.70 6.38 -1.95
N TRP A 110 -4.87 6.19 -2.54
CA TRP A 110 -6.03 7.06 -2.33
C TRP A 110 -6.47 7.05 -0.86
N LEU A 111 -6.48 5.87 -0.24
CA LEU A 111 -6.92 5.72 1.14
C LEU A 111 -6.04 6.52 2.10
N PHE A 112 -4.71 6.50 1.91
CA PHE A 112 -3.82 7.32 2.72
C PHE A 112 -4.13 8.81 2.57
N ARG A 113 -4.37 9.26 1.35
CA ARG A 113 -4.71 10.66 1.10
C ARG A 113 -6.04 11.04 1.75
N LEU A 114 -7.01 10.15 1.67
CA LEU A 114 -8.30 10.36 2.35
C LEU A 114 -8.09 10.53 3.85
N MET A 115 -7.15 9.82 4.43
CA MET A 115 -6.82 9.88 5.86
C MET A 115 -5.85 11.02 6.21
N GLY A 116 -5.46 11.83 5.23
CA GLY A 116 -4.65 13.01 5.45
C GLY A 116 -3.15 12.83 5.30
N LYS A 117 -2.68 11.67 4.85
CA LYS A 117 -1.26 11.44 4.62
C LYS A 117 -0.95 11.53 3.13
N THR A 118 -0.11 12.48 2.77
CA THR A 118 0.20 12.76 1.36
C THR A 118 1.55 12.24 0.88
N ASP A 119 2.42 11.84 1.80
CA ASP A 119 3.76 11.33 1.45
C ASP A 119 3.70 9.84 1.12
N VAL A 120 2.98 9.53 0.04
CA VAL A 120 2.68 8.17 -0.39
C VAL A 120 2.92 8.04 -1.88
#